data_0f461c426f09fc44c07a50539589f45b
#
_entry.id   0f461c426f09fc44c07a50539589f45b
#
_cell.length_a   1.000
_cell.length_b   1.000
_cell.length_c   1.000
_cell.angle_alpha   90.00
_cell.angle_beta   90.00
_cell.angle_gamma   90.00
#
_symmetry.space_group_name_H-M   'P 1'
#
loop_
_entity.id
_entity.type
_entity.pdbx_description
1 polymer ?
#
loop_
_entity_poly.entity_id
_entity_poly.type
_entity_poly.pdbx_seq_one_letter_code
_entity_poly.pdbx_strand_id
1 'polypeptide(L)'
;MAPTTTNRRRFLSETFSTASAFAVGAAFQSLGSRLSHARPIDIHTHEMLKPVKDETTGLPLLKLPAGFRYLTFGWTNDPLSNGDKTPAAHDGMAVIATDGDLVTIARNHEVNGIGSPLPTHGNYDPVAMGGCTNLVFDTNEGKLKESWVSLSGTVRNCAGGPTPWGTWLTCEETLADPSDPKDPKAKEPKPRKKPYQKSHGWIFEVPASGAASNEPLKDMGRFVHEAIAIDRKTGIVYETEDRKTAGFYRFLPNTPGKLSDGGKLQMMK
;
A
#
# COMPACT_ATOMS: atom_id res chain seq x y z
N MET A 1 -21.27 -23.69 -39.33
CA MET A 1 -20.67 -22.34 -39.07
C MET A 1 -19.65 -22.51 -37.97
N ALA A 2 -18.37 -22.38 -38.29
CA ALA A 2 -17.27 -22.53 -37.32
C ALA A 2 -17.00 -21.19 -36.60
N PRO A 3 -16.63 -21.20 -35.33
CA PRO A 3 -16.33 -19.96 -34.60
C PRO A 3 -14.95 -19.39 -35.00
N THR A 4 -14.94 -18.14 -35.38
CA THR A 4 -13.73 -17.37 -35.73
C THR A 4 -12.92 -17.08 -34.47
N THR A 5 -11.71 -17.64 -34.39
CA THR A 5 -10.74 -17.35 -33.35
C THR A 5 -10.16 -15.92 -33.54
N THR A 6 -10.48 -15.03 -32.65
CA THR A 6 -9.93 -13.66 -32.66
C THR A 6 -8.47 -13.70 -32.19
N ASN A 7 -7.55 -13.29 -33.06
CA ASN A 7 -6.11 -13.32 -32.83
C ASN A 7 -5.70 -12.23 -31.81
N ARG A 8 -4.95 -12.61 -30.77
CA ARG A 8 -4.47 -11.73 -29.70
C ARG A 8 -3.75 -10.46 -30.17
N ARG A 9 -3.15 -10.49 -31.36
CA ARG A 9 -2.50 -9.30 -31.96
C ARG A 9 -3.50 -8.23 -32.44
N ARG A 10 -4.72 -8.61 -32.81
CA ARG A 10 -5.76 -7.69 -33.27
C ARG A 10 -6.45 -6.98 -32.09
N PHE A 11 -6.53 -7.62 -30.94
CA PHE A 11 -7.10 -7.04 -29.72
C PHE A 11 -6.26 -5.86 -29.18
N LEU A 12 -4.92 -5.88 -29.38
CA LEU A 12 -4.02 -4.82 -28.92
C LEU A 12 -3.97 -3.59 -29.86
N SER A 13 -4.49 -3.69 -31.09
CA SER A 13 -4.44 -2.61 -32.08
C SER A 13 -5.71 -1.73 -32.13
N GLU A 14 -6.82 -2.16 -31.55
CA GLU A 14 -8.11 -1.47 -31.65
C GLU A 14 -8.51 -0.64 -30.41
N THR A 15 -7.68 -0.59 -29.35
CA THR A 15 -7.97 0.13 -28.09
C THR A 15 -7.23 1.47 -27.92
N PHE A 16 -6.63 2.02 -28.96
CA PHE A 16 -5.99 3.33 -28.89
C PHE A 16 -6.73 4.38 -29.75
N SER A 17 -7.85 4.88 -29.22
CA SER A 17 -8.43 6.12 -29.72
C SER A 17 -9.36 6.74 -28.68
N THR A 18 -8.81 7.55 -27.79
CA THR A 18 -9.45 8.78 -27.27
C THR A 18 -8.48 9.57 -26.40
N ALA A 19 -8.54 10.88 -26.47
CA ALA A 19 -7.57 11.87 -26.03
C ALA A 19 -7.26 12.00 -24.51
N SER A 20 -7.73 11.10 -23.66
CA SER A 20 -7.42 11.08 -22.23
C SER A 20 -6.22 10.18 -21.87
N ALA A 21 -5.65 9.46 -22.83
CA ALA A 21 -4.49 8.58 -22.62
C ALA A 21 -3.15 9.33 -22.64
N PHE A 22 -3.14 10.62 -22.99
CA PHE A 22 -1.88 11.35 -23.20
C PHE A 22 -1.16 11.76 -21.91
N ALA A 23 -1.88 12.02 -20.81
CA ALA A 23 -1.25 12.47 -19.57
C ALA A 23 -0.57 11.30 -18.78
N VAL A 24 -1.18 10.12 -18.77
CA VAL A 24 -0.58 8.93 -18.12
C VAL A 24 0.54 8.33 -18.98
N GLY A 25 0.42 8.42 -20.31
CA GLY A 25 1.45 7.96 -21.24
C GLY A 25 2.75 8.75 -21.16
N ALA A 26 2.69 10.06 -20.89
CA ALA A 26 3.87 10.91 -20.81
C ALA A 26 4.72 10.62 -19.55
N ALA A 27 4.08 10.34 -18.41
CA ALA A 27 4.79 9.96 -17.18
C ALA A 27 5.48 8.59 -17.32
N PHE A 28 4.82 7.63 -17.96
CA PHE A 28 5.45 6.34 -18.29
C PHE A 28 6.52 6.46 -19.40
N GLN A 29 6.38 7.39 -20.35
CA GLN A 29 7.40 7.63 -21.36
C GLN A 29 8.66 8.31 -20.79
N SER A 30 8.52 9.21 -19.81
CA SER A 30 9.68 9.79 -19.13
C SER A 30 10.42 8.75 -18.27
N LEU A 31 9.71 7.85 -17.62
CA LEU A 31 10.31 6.69 -16.95
C LEU A 31 10.91 5.71 -17.98
N GLY A 32 10.22 5.43 -19.08
CA GLY A 32 10.67 4.54 -20.16
C GLY A 32 11.87 5.09 -20.93
N SER A 33 11.94 6.40 -21.16
CA SER A 33 13.10 7.01 -21.86
C SER A 33 14.37 7.02 -21.00
N ARG A 34 14.23 7.06 -19.68
CA ARG A 34 15.37 6.87 -18.75
C ARG A 34 15.79 5.40 -18.64
N LEU A 35 14.87 4.45 -18.80
CA LEU A 35 15.15 3.02 -18.86
C LEU A 35 15.73 2.59 -20.22
N SER A 36 15.49 3.34 -21.31
CA SER A 36 15.99 3.01 -22.66
C SER A 36 17.52 3.18 -22.83
N HIS A 37 18.20 3.81 -21.87
CA HIS A 37 19.66 3.82 -21.80
C HIS A 37 20.22 2.68 -20.93
N ALA A 38 19.37 1.91 -20.25
CA ALA A 38 19.77 0.67 -19.62
C ALA A 38 20.00 -0.38 -20.71
N ARG A 39 21.20 -0.92 -20.82
CA ARG A 39 21.45 -2.09 -21.65
C ARG A 39 20.45 -3.19 -21.25
N PRO A 40 19.89 -3.97 -22.22
CA PRO A 40 19.06 -5.11 -21.85
C PRO A 40 19.81 -5.96 -20.83
N ILE A 41 19.23 -6.12 -19.66
CA ILE A 41 19.80 -7.01 -18.64
C ILE A 41 19.48 -8.42 -19.14
N ASP A 42 20.53 -9.17 -19.48
CA ASP A 42 20.38 -10.59 -19.75
C ASP A 42 20.14 -11.31 -18.42
N ILE A 43 18.85 -11.52 -18.10
CA ILE A 43 18.41 -12.22 -16.90
C ILE A 43 18.81 -13.70 -16.86
N HIS A 44 19.40 -14.23 -17.93
CA HIS A 44 19.91 -15.59 -17.97
C HIS A 44 21.39 -15.69 -17.53
N THR A 45 22.11 -14.58 -17.43
CA THR A 45 23.40 -14.59 -16.76
C THR A 45 23.19 -14.47 -15.26
N HIS A 46 23.55 -15.51 -14.52
CA HIS A 46 23.68 -15.48 -13.05
C HIS A 46 24.88 -14.54 -12.70
N GLU A 47 24.81 -13.28 -13.09
CA GLU A 47 25.75 -12.29 -12.60
C GLU A 47 25.66 -12.26 -11.07
N MET A 48 26.79 -12.51 -10.43
CA MET A 48 26.82 -12.50 -8.97
C MET A 48 26.38 -11.12 -8.48
N LEU A 49 25.35 -11.09 -7.65
CA LEU A 49 24.91 -9.89 -6.98
C LEU A 49 26.09 -9.34 -6.15
N LYS A 50 26.42 -8.08 -6.35
CA LYS A 50 27.50 -7.40 -5.63
C LYS A 50 26.93 -6.37 -4.66
N PRO A 51 27.59 -6.15 -3.49
CA PRO A 51 27.22 -5.05 -2.61
C PRO A 51 27.29 -3.72 -3.37
N VAL A 52 26.20 -2.97 -3.38
CA VAL A 52 26.09 -1.62 -3.97
C VAL A 52 25.87 -0.63 -2.84
N LYS A 53 26.57 0.51 -2.89
CA LYS A 53 26.37 1.56 -1.89
C LYS A 53 25.06 2.29 -2.15
N ASP A 54 24.29 2.48 -1.08
CA ASP A 54 23.16 3.40 -1.05
C ASP A 54 23.63 4.83 -1.29
N GLU A 55 22.99 5.54 -2.22
CA GLU A 55 23.38 6.90 -2.60
C GLU A 55 23.12 7.93 -1.49
N THR A 56 22.21 7.64 -0.56
CA THR A 56 21.90 8.52 0.58
C THR A 56 22.88 8.34 1.73
N THR A 57 23.16 7.10 2.12
CA THR A 57 23.93 6.81 3.34
C THR A 57 25.37 6.37 3.05
N GLY A 58 25.68 5.96 1.82
CA GLY A 58 26.97 5.36 1.44
C GLY A 58 27.18 3.93 1.95
N LEU A 59 26.21 3.35 2.64
CA LEU A 59 26.29 2.00 3.20
C LEU A 59 25.93 0.93 2.15
N PRO A 60 26.62 -0.21 2.11
CA PRO A 60 26.30 -1.32 1.19
C PRO A 60 25.17 -2.20 1.73
N LEU A 61 23.93 -1.70 1.70
CA LEU A 61 22.76 -2.35 2.29
C LEU A 61 22.18 -3.45 1.41
N LEU A 62 22.32 -3.34 0.07
CA LEU A 62 21.80 -4.30 -0.89
C LEU A 62 22.90 -4.86 -1.77
N LYS A 63 22.69 -6.11 -2.21
CA LYS A 63 23.43 -6.71 -3.32
C LYS A 63 22.57 -6.63 -4.58
N LEU A 64 23.09 -6.00 -5.62
CA LEU A 64 22.36 -5.74 -6.87
C LEU A 64 23.17 -6.22 -8.09
N PRO A 65 22.50 -6.50 -9.21
CA PRO A 65 23.17 -6.72 -10.50
C PRO A 65 23.99 -5.49 -10.93
N ALA A 66 24.96 -5.69 -11.80
CA ALA A 66 25.77 -4.60 -12.35
C ALA A 66 24.89 -3.54 -13.05
N GLY A 67 25.18 -2.27 -12.81
CA GLY A 67 24.46 -1.13 -13.38
C GLY A 67 23.23 -0.66 -12.59
N PHE A 68 22.80 -1.40 -11.56
CA PHE A 68 21.75 -0.91 -10.66
C PHE A 68 22.32 0.03 -9.60
N ARG A 69 21.54 1.06 -9.28
CA ARG A 69 21.76 2.02 -8.20
C ARG A 69 20.51 2.09 -7.35
N TYR A 70 20.64 2.51 -6.13
CA TYR A 70 19.51 2.74 -5.23
C TYR A 70 19.83 3.84 -4.23
N LEU A 71 18.78 4.42 -3.70
CA LEU A 71 18.82 5.34 -2.58
C LEU A 71 17.75 4.96 -1.57
N THR A 72 17.99 5.31 -0.32
CA THR A 72 17.04 5.08 0.79
C THR A 72 16.59 6.41 1.37
N PHE A 73 15.37 6.42 1.91
CA PHE A 73 14.76 7.59 2.57
C PHE A 73 13.70 7.19 3.58
N GLY A 74 13.42 8.09 4.51
CA GLY A 74 12.33 7.93 5.49
C GLY A 74 12.54 6.73 6.41
N TRP A 75 13.74 6.60 6.98
CA TRP A 75 14.06 5.57 7.96
C TRP A 75 13.27 5.73 9.25
N THR A 76 13.11 4.65 9.99
CA THR A 76 12.55 4.69 11.35
C THR A 76 13.33 5.71 12.20
N ASN A 77 12.60 6.60 12.86
CA ASN A 77 13.07 7.75 13.64
C ASN A 77 13.62 8.93 12.83
N ASP A 78 13.70 8.89 11.51
CA ASP A 78 13.92 10.10 10.71
C ASP A 78 12.79 11.10 10.96
N PRO A 79 13.05 12.41 10.92
CA PRO A 79 12.01 13.41 11.10
C PRO A 79 11.01 13.37 9.92
N LEU A 80 9.73 13.40 10.25
CA LEU A 80 8.67 13.79 9.33
C LEU A 80 8.71 15.32 9.13
N SER A 81 7.97 15.83 8.15
CA SER A 81 7.97 17.27 7.83
C SER A 81 7.53 18.17 8.98
N ASN A 82 6.75 17.66 9.91
CA ASN A 82 6.32 18.36 11.12
C ASN A 82 7.28 18.18 12.33
N GLY A 83 8.40 17.46 12.15
CA GLY A 83 9.38 17.16 13.18
C GLY A 83 9.08 15.91 14.03
N ASP A 84 7.94 15.27 13.88
CA ASP A 84 7.66 13.99 14.51
C ASP A 84 8.56 12.89 13.95
N LYS A 85 8.67 11.78 14.66
CA LYS A 85 9.50 10.65 14.22
C LYS A 85 8.75 9.75 13.25
N THR A 86 9.41 9.36 12.16
CA THR A 86 8.96 8.28 11.29
C THR A 86 8.73 7.00 12.09
N PRO A 87 7.53 6.40 12.05
CA PRO A 87 7.24 5.17 12.77
C PRO A 87 8.06 3.98 12.26
N ALA A 88 8.14 2.94 13.06
CA ALA A 88 8.81 1.69 12.71
C ALA A 88 7.90 0.75 11.89
N ALA A 89 8.39 -0.47 11.63
CA ALA A 89 7.68 -1.56 10.97
C ALA A 89 7.07 -1.13 9.63
N HIS A 90 7.91 -0.57 8.75
CA HIS A 90 7.53 -0.27 7.37
C HIS A 90 7.11 -1.54 6.64
N ASP A 91 5.97 -1.50 5.96
CA ASP A 91 5.41 -2.63 5.24
C ASP A 91 4.81 -2.19 3.90
N GLY A 92 3.67 -2.72 3.49
CA GLY A 92 3.05 -2.46 2.20
C GLY A 92 2.99 -0.99 1.84
N MET A 93 3.39 -0.67 0.61
CA MET A 93 3.41 0.70 0.10
C MET A 93 3.22 0.74 -1.41
N ALA A 94 2.65 1.84 -1.90
CA ALA A 94 2.54 2.09 -3.33
C ALA A 94 2.50 3.59 -3.63
N VAL A 95 2.83 3.94 -4.86
CA VAL A 95 2.55 5.26 -5.42
C VAL A 95 1.04 5.37 -5.65
N ILE A 96 0.42 6.38 -5.08
CA ILE A 96 -1.02 6.63 -5.16
C ILE A 96 -1.37 7.92 -5.90
N ALA A 97 -0.41 8.84 -6.06
CA ALA A 97 -0.57 10.04 -6.88
C ALA A 97 0.76 10.42 -7.54
N THR A 98 0.66 11.15 -8.64
CA THR A 98 1.81 11.72 -9.37
C THR A 98 1.48 13.13 -9.82
N ASP A 99 2.47 14.03 -9.70
CA ASP A 99 2.39 15.40 -10.21
C ASP A 99 3.78 15.79 -10.77
N GLY A 100 3.94 15.73 -12.07
CA GLY A 100 5.22 15.88 -12.74
C GLY A 100 6.24 14.84 -12.25
N ASP A 101 7.35 15.30 -11.68
CA ASP A 101 8.40 14.45 -11.11
C ASP A 101 8.10 14.04 -9.65
N LEU A 102 7.06 14.59 -9.04
CA LEU A 102 6.65 14.24 -7.68
C LEU A 102 5.74 13.00 -7.67
N VAL A 103 6.03 12.08 -6.78
CA VAL A 103 5.16 10.93 -6.51
C VAL A 103 4.77 10.91 -5.03
N THR A 104 3.49 10.64 -4.75
CA THR A 104 3.01 10.41 -3.39
C THR A 104 2.94 8.92 -3.13
N ILE A 105 3.66 8.46 -2.11
CA ILE A 105 3.69 7.07 -1.67
C ILE A 105 2.93 6.96 -0.36
N ALA A 106 1.89 6.11 -0.29
CA ALA A 106 1.34 5.66 0.98
C ALA A 106 2.17 4.48 1.50
N ARG A 107 2.49 4.49 2.78
CA ARG A 107 3.29 3.46 3.45
C ARG A 107 2.66 3.03 4.75
N ASN A 108 2.44 1.73 4.88
CA ASN A 108 1.96 1.11 6.10
C ASN A 108 3.02 1.02 7.20
N HIS A 109 2.56 0.99 8.44
CA HIS A 109 3.36 0.69 9.62
C HIS A 109 2.71 -0.47 10.38
N GLU A 110 3.24 -1.68 10.18
CA GLU A 110 2.72 -2.92 10.77
C GLU A 110 3.03 -3.01 12.28
N VAL A 111 2.68 -1.98 13.01
CA VAL A 111 2.92 -1.94 14.45
C VAL A 111 1.83 -2.71 15.19
N ASN A 112 2.26 -3.67 16.00
CA ASN A 112 1.39 -4.46 16.86
C ASN A 112 1.65 -4.08 18.33
N GLY A 113 0.89 -3.13 18.85
CA GLY A 113 1.11 -2.68 20.21
C GLY A 113 0.04 -1.73 20.73
N ILE A 114 0.05 -1.59 22.05
CA ILE A 114 -0.77 -0.64 22.78
C ILE A 114 0.13 0.42 23.39
N GLY A 115 -0.18 1.66 23.13
CA GLY A 115 0.59 2.82 23.58
C GLY A 115 -0.03 4.11 23.08
N SER A 116 0.81 5.07 22.73
CA SER A 116 0.35 6.29 22.09
C SER A 116 0.19 6.06 20.60
N PRO A 117 -0.95 6.41 20.00
CA PRO A 117 -1.12 6.41 18.56
C PRO A 117 -0.11 7.32 17.85
N LEU A 118 0.04 7.17 16.55
CA LEU A 118 0.84 8.07 15.74
C LEU A 118 0.26 9.50 15.81
N PRO A 119 1.10 10.54 15.93
CA PRO A 119 0.64 11.91 16.09
C PRO A 119 -0.03 12.45 14.81
N THR A 120 -1.33 12.67 14.86
CA THR A 120 -2.15 13.25 13.78
C THR A 120 -3.45 13.82 14.33
N HIS A 121 -4.27 14.48 13.48
CA HIS A 121 -5.54 15.13 13.84
C HIS A 121 -6.68 14.15 14.13
N GLY A 122 -6.41 12.96 14.59
CA GLY A 122 -7.37 11.96 14.97
C GLY A 122 -6.80 10.56 14.86
N ASN A 123 -7.47 9.63 15.50
CA ASN A 123 -7.08 8.22 15.44
C ASN A 123 -8.33 7.35 15.52
N TYR A 124 -8.23 6.13 14.99
CA TYR A 124 -9.32 5.17 15.11
C TYR A 124 -9.42 4.66 16.54
N ASP A 125 -8.40 4.00 17.06
CA ASP A 125 -8.31 3.54 18.44
C ASP A 125 -7.27 4.39 19.20
N PRO A 126 -7.62 5.03 20.33
CA PRO A 126 -6.71 5.93 21.06
C PRO A 126 -5.55 5.23 21.75
N VAL A 127 -5.45 3.90 21.69
CA VAL A 127 -4.35 3.13 22.28
C VAL A 127 -3.61 2.26 21.28
N ALA A 128 -4.02 2.24 20.01
CA ALA A 128 -3.37 1.43 18.98
C ALA A 128 -2.27 2.25 18.27
N MET A 129 -1.12 1.61 18.03
CA MET A 129 0.10 2.28 17.60
C MET A 129 0.38 2.19 16.10
N GLY A 130 -0.44 1.47 15.33
CA GLY A 130 -0.31 1.32 13.88
C GLY A 130 -0.92 2.49 13.11
N GLY A 131 -0.68 2.52 11.82
CA GLY A 131 -1.17 3.55 10.91
C GLY A 131 -0.44 3.58 9.58
N CYS A 132 -0.56 4.71 8.89
CA CYS A 132 0.12 4.97 7.63
C CYS A 132 0.83 6.33 7.65
N THR A 133 1.88 6.43 6.85
CA THR A 133 2.50 7.71 6.47
C THR A 133 2.40 7.89 4.96
N ASN A 134 2.21 9.13 4.54
CA ASN A 134 2.39 9.53 3.15
C ASN A 134 3.74 10.23 2.99
N LEU A 135 4.39 9.98 1.83
CA LEU A 135 5.71 10.51 1.49
C LEU A 135 5.63 11.08 0.07
N VAL A 136 6.01 12.34 -0.09
CA VAL A 136 6.16 12.96 -1.41
C VAL A 136 7.63 12.89 -1.79
N PHE A 137 7.92 12.15 -2.84
CA PHE A 137 9.28 11.93 -3.33
C PHE A 137 9.47 12.54 -4.71
N ASP A 138 10.54 13.30 -4.89
CA ASP A 138 10.94 13.85 -6.17
C ASP A 138 11.84 12.85 -6.90
N THR A 139 11.33 12.28 -7.98
CA THR A 139 12.03 11.25 -8.77
C THR A 139 13.16 11.82 -9.60
N ASN A 140 13.16 13.13 -9.90
CA ASN A 140 14.21 13.81 -10.64
C ASN A 140 15.39 14.16 -9.73
N GLU A 141 15.10 14.74 -8.55
CA GLU A 141 16.15 15.07 -7.57
C GLU A 141 16.60 13.85 -6.73
N GLY A 142 15.80 12.78 -6.68
CA GLY A 142 16.05 11.63 -5.82
C GLY A 142 15.91 11.98 -4.33
N LYS A 143 14.91 12.81 -3.96
CA LYS A 143 14.78 13.34 -2.60
C LYS A 143 13.36 13.25 -2.07
N LEU A 144 13.24 12.91 -0.79
CA LEU A 144 12.01 13.08 -0.04
C LEU A 144 11.76 14.59 0.18
N LYS A 145 10.60 15.09 -0.23
CA LYS A 145 10.20 16.49 -0.12
C LYS A 145 9.29 16.74 1.07
N GLU A 146 8.35 15.83 1.31
CA GLU A 146 7.35 15.96 2.36
C GLU A 146 6.97 14.61 2.92
N SER A 147 6.59 14.55 4.18
CA SER A 147 6.08 13.33 4.83
C SER A 147 5.20 13.67 6.02
N TRP A 148 4.12 12.91 6.21
CA TRP A 148 3.19 13.09 7.33
C TRP A 148 2.50 11.79 7.71
N VAL A 149 1.94 11.72 8.94
CA VAL A 149 1.05 10.64 9.34
C VAL A 149 -0.31 10.85 8.70
N SER A 150 -0.76 9.92 7.87
CA SER A 150 -2.02 9.98 7.13
C SER A 150 -3.15 9.16 7.74
N LEU A 151 -2.82 8.14 8.53
CA LEU A 151 -3.77 7.32 9.30
C LEU A 151 -3.14 6.93 10.63
N SER A 152 -3.93 6.88 11.70
CA SER A 152 -3.46 6.55 13.05
C SER A 152 -4.49 5.75 13.84
N GLY A 153 -3.99 5.00 14.83
CA GLY A 153 -4.85 4.25 15.75
C GLY A 153 -5.35 2.92 15.16
N THR A 154 -4.63 2.36 14.22
CA THR A 154 -4.88 1.04 13.64
C THR A 154 -3.88 0.01 14.16
N VAL A 155 -4.03 -1.26 13.77
CA VAL A 155 -3.18 -2.37 14.25
C VAL A 155 -2.74 -3.23 13.09
N ARG A 156 -1.41 -3.46 12.98
CA ARG A 156 -0.85 -4.40 12.01
C ARG A 156 -1.26 -4.09 10.56
N ASN A 157 -1.05 -2.86 10.14
CA ASN A 157 -1.22 -2.47 8.76
C ASN A 157 -0.11 -3.13 7.92
N CYS A 158 -0.40 -4.31 7.35
CA CYS A 158 0.56 -5.11 6.61
C CYS A 158 0.64 -4.69 5.14
N ALA A 159 -0.29 -5.14 4.34
CA ALA A 159 -0.38 -4.80 2.93
C ALA A 159 -1.67 -3.99 2.63
N GLY A 160 -2.21 -4.17 1.46
CA GLY A 160 -3.36 -3.43 0.95
C GLY A 160 -3.29 -3.28 -0.56
N GLY A 161 -3.72 -2.14 -1.10
CA GLY A 161 -3.60 -1.88 -2.53
C GLY A 161 -3.97 -0.47 -2.93
N PRO A 162 -3.36 0.07 -4.01
CA PRO A 162 -3.72 1.36 -4.55
C PRO A 162 -5.07 1.29 -5.28
N THR A 163 -5.87 2.34 -5.12
CA THR A 163 -7.12 2.46 -5.84
C THR A 163 -6.93 3.15 -7.20
N PRO A 164 -7.81 2.89 -8.17
CA PRO A 164 -7.80 3.63 -9.44
C PRO A 164 -8.10 5.13 -9.32
N TRP A 165 -8.62 5.58 -8.17
CA TRP A 165 -8.98 6.98 -7.90
C TRP A 165 -7.99 7.70 -6.98
N GLY A 166 -6.79 7.15 -6.80
CA GLY A 166 -5.69 7.86 -6.15
C GLY A 166 -5.68 7.81 -4.62
N THR A 167 -6.18 6.73 -4.03
CA THR A 167 -6.07 6.45 -2.60
C THR A 167 -5.37 5.12 -2.35
N TRP A 168 -5.03 4.83 -1.10
CA TRP A 168 -4.52 3.57 -0.62
C TRP A 168 -5.53 2.90 0.29
N LEU A 169 -5.84 1.62 0.05
CA LEU A 169 -6.56 0.80 1.00
C LEU A 169 -5.55 0.04 1.84
N THR A 170 -5.50 0.31 3.14
CA THR A 170 -4.64 -0.38 4.09
C THR A 170 -5.40 -1.46 4.83
N CYS A 171 -4.77 -2.61 5.01
CA CYS A 171 -5.34 -3.80 5.62
C CYS A 171 -4.81 -4.02 7.04
N GLU A 172 -5.70 -4.23 8.00
CA GLU A 172 -5.34 -4.69 9.35
C GLU A 172 -5.25 -6.22 9.38
N GLU A 173 -4.06 -6.77 9.57
CA GLU A 173 -3.78 -8.20 9.64
C GLU A 173 -4.03 -8.76 11.05
N THR A 174 -5.21 -8.51 11.61
CA THR A 174 -5.54 -8.89 12.98
C THR A 174 -7.05 -9.06 13.18
N LEU A 175 -7.45 -9.70 14.26
CA LEU A 175 -8.81 -9.69 14.80
C LEU A 175 -8.82 -9.19 16.26
N ALA A 176 -7.89 -8.32 16.62
CA ALA A 176 -7.84 -7.76 17.96
C ALA A 176 -9.17 -7.08 18.33
N ASP A 177 -9.60 -7.28 19.56
CA ASP A 177 -10.90 -6.82 20.03
C ASP A 177 -10.81 -6.40 21.51
N PRO A 178 -11.61 -5.45 22.00
CA PRO A 178 -11.64 -5.06 23.40
C PRO A 178 -11.94 -6.21 24.38
N SER A 179 -12.76 -7.16 23.95
CA SER A 179 -13.13 -8.33 24.74
C SER A 179 -12.11 -9.47 24.69
N ASP A 180 -11.21 -9.48 23.69
CA ASP A 180 -10.15 -10.47 23.57
C ASP A 180 -8.79 -9.87 23.93
N PRO A 181 -8.27 -10.11 25.14
CA PRO A 181 -6.98 -9.60 25.57
C PRO A 181 -5.78 -10.31 24.92
N LYS A 182 -6.00 -11.30 24.06
CA LYS A 182 -4.96 -12.11 23.43
C LYS A 182 -4.69 -11.66 22.00
N ASP A 183 -3.44 -11.71 21.59
CA ASP A 183 -3.08 -11.57 20.18
C ASP A 183 -3.34 -12.88 19.45
N PRO A 184 -4.24 -12.94 18.46
CA PRO A 184 -4.56 -14.18 17.76
C PRO A 184 -3.39 -14.75 16.95
N LYS A 185 -2.37 -13.94 16.61
CA LYS A 185 -1.15 -14.38 15.91
C LYS A 185 0.05 -14.63 16.84
N ALA A 186 -0.03 -14.32 18.12
CA ALA A 186 1.07 -14.59 19.04
C ALA A 186 1.35 -16.10 19.11
N LYS A 187 2.62 -16.51 18.99
CA LYS A 187 3.03 -17.91 19.12
C LYS A 187 2.62 -18.50 20.47
N GLU A 188 2.67 -17.65 21.52
CA GLU A 188 2.13 -17.93 22.84
C GLU A 188 1.23 -16.76 23.26
N PRO A 189 -0.09 -16.93 23.28
CA PRO A 189 -1.03 -15.86 23.64
C PRO A 189 -0.78 -15.37 25.05
N LYS A 190 -0.23 -14.18 25.22
CA LYS A 190 -0.10 -13.52 26.53
C LYS A 190 -1.22 -12.54 26.70
N PRO A 191 -1.86 -12.48 27.90
CA PRO A 191 -2.86 -11.46 28.20
C PRO A 191 -2.25 -10.06 28.01
N ARG A 192 -2.95 -9.17 27.35
CA ARG A 192 -2.54 -7.76 27.24
C ARG A 192 -2.79 -7.07 28.58
N LYS A 193 -1.86 -6.22 28.99
CA LYS A 193 -2.03 -5.42 30.22
C LYS A 193 -3.16 -4.40 30.11
N LYS A 194 -3.43 -3.93 28.86
CA LYS A 194 -4.55 -3.04 28.52
C LYS A 194 -5.16 -3.53 27.21
N PRO A 195 -6.48 -3.68 27.10
CA PRO A 195 -7.13 -4.05 25.85
C PRO A 195 -7.14 -2.86 24.88
N TYR A 196 -7.25 -3.15 23.58
CA TYR A 196 -7.70 -2.15 22.62
C TYR A 196 -9.07 -1.62 23.00
N GLN A 197 -9.40 -0.41 22.55
CA GLN A 197 -10.70 0.22 22.86
C GLN A 197 -11.71 0.03 21.72
N LYS A 198 -11.23 -0.37 20.55
CA LYS A 198 -12.07 -0.69 19.39
C LYS A 198 -11.69 -2.05 18.80
N SER A 199 -12.64 -2.64 18.06
CA SER A 199 -12.38 -3.87 17.29
C SER A 199 -11.55 -3.56 16.07
N HIS A 200 -10.58 -4.41 15.75
CA HIS A 200 -9.69 -4.33 14.63
C HIS A 200 -9.90 -5.49 13.64
N GLY A 201 -9.24 -5.44 12.50
CA GLY A 201 -9.39 -6.37 11.39
C GLY A 201 -10.19 -5.76 10.26
N TRP A 202 -10.00 -4.48 10.02
CA TRP A 202 -10.70 -3.69 9.02
C TRP A 202 -9.78 -3.22 7.91
N ILE A 203 -10.39 -2.70 6.85
CA ILE A 203 -9.73 -1.91 5.82
C ILE A 203 -10.05 -0.43 6.05
N PHE A 204 -9.04 0.43 5.83
CA PHE A 204 -9.19 1.89 5.87
C PHE A 204 -8.73 2.49 4.55
N GLU A 205 -9.37 3.58 4.13
CA GLU A 205 -8.99 4.32 2.94
C GLU A 205 -8.16 5.56 3.31
N VAL A 206 -6.97 5.66 2.71
CA VAL A 206 -5.98 6.72 2.95
C VAL A 206 -5.87 7.59 1.70
N PRO A 207 -6.18 8.89 1.77
CA PRO A 207 -6.07 9.80 0.63
C PRO A 207 -4.61 10.14 0.32
N ALA A 208 -4.36 10.62 -0.92
CA ALA A 208 -3.03 11.08 -1.32
C ALA A 208 -2.60 12.38 -0.64
N SER A 209 -3.53 13.14 -0.08
CA SER A 209 -3.26 14.39 0.64
C SER A 209 -4.10 14.49 1.91
N GLY A 210 -3.55 15.14 2.93
CA GLY A 210 -4.22 15.27 4.23
C GLY A 210 -4.27 13.98 5.03
N ALA A 211 -5.21 13.90 5.97
CA ALA A 211 -5.42 12.76 6.84
C ALA A 211 -6.64 11.93 6.39
N ALA A 212 -6.62 10.64 6.69
CA ALA A 212 -7.76 9.76 6.51
C ALA A 212 -8.91 10.12 7.48
N SER A 213 -10.13 9.67 7.15
CA SER A 213 -11.30 9.85 8.02
C SER A 213 -11.20 9.09 9.34
N ASN A 214 -10.31 8.11 9.45
CA ASN A 214 -10.19 7.13 10.53
C ASN A 214 -11.46 6.26 10.73
N GLU A 215 -12.32 6.18 9.70
CA GLU A 215 -13.49 5.31 9.70
C GLU A 215 -13.21 4.04 8.90
N PRO A 216 -13.43 2.84 9.48
CA PRO A 216 -13.22 1.59 8.78
C PRO A 216 -14.32 1.33 7.73
N LEU A 217 -13.94 0.70 6.63
CA LEU A 217 -14.85 0.24 5.57
C LEU A 217 -15.52 -1.09 6.00
N LYS A 218 -16.47 -1.02 6.94
CA LYS A 218 -17.03 -2.19 7.65
C LYS A 218 -17.69 -3.21 6.73
N ASP A 219 -18.33 -2.78 5.65
CA ASP A 219 -19.00 -3.66 4.71
C ASP A 219 -18.03 -4.53 3.88
N MET A 220 -16.74 -4.19 3.88
CA MET A 220 -15.66 -5.02 3.34
C MET A 220 -15.29 -6.19 4.26
N GLY A 221 -15.97 -6.34 5.39
CA GLY A 221 -15.83 -7.45 6.32
C GLY A 221 -14.76 -7.23 7.39
N ARG A 222 -14.79 -8.12 8.38
CA ARG A 222 -13.83 -8.14 9.48
C ARG A 222 -13.15 -9.51 9.52
N PHE A 223 -11.93 -9.59 9.07
CA PHE A 223 -11.08 -10.78 9.07
C PHE A 223 -9.59 -10.36 9.11
N VAL A 224 -8.68 -11.32 9.10
CA VAL A 224 -7.24 -11.02 9.05
C VAL A 224 -6.88 -10.63 7.63
N HIS A 225 -7.14 -9.36 7.29
CA HIS A 225 -6.89 -8.85 5.95
C HIS A 225 -5.40 -8.90 5.61
N GLU A 226 -5.09 -9.19 4.33
CA GLU A 226 -3.72 -9.14 3.81
C GLU A 226 -3.60 -8.07 2.73
N ALA A 227 -4.19 -8.29 1.57
CA ALA A 227 -4.04 -7.41 0.43
C ALA A 227 -5.36 -7.24 -0.33
N ILE A 228 -5.41 -6.19 -1.16
CA ILE A 228 -6.52 -5.95 -2.06
C ILE A 228 -6.04 -5.71 -3.50
N ALA A 229 -6.92 -5.98 -4.45
CA ALA A 229 -6.78 -5.55 -5.84
C ALA A 229 -8.13 -5.07 -6.37
N ILE A 230 -8.12 -4.01 -7.16
CA ILE A 230 -9.34 -3.41 -7.70
C ILE A 230 -9.39 -3.59 -9.21
N ASP A 231 -10.47 -4.17 -9.71
CA ASP A 231 -10.77 -4.14 -11.14
C ASP A 231 -11.16 -2.73 -11.55
N ARG A 232 -10.30 -2.08 -12.32
CA ARG A 232 -10.50 -0.69 -12.77
C ARG A 232 -11.77 -0.48 -13.58
N LYS A 233 -12.30 -1.51 -14.24
CA LYS A 233 -13.48 -1.41 -15.10
C LYS A 233 -14.78 -1.48 -14.31
N THR A 234 -14.82 -2.31 -13.28
CA THR A 234 -16.04 -2.59 -12.51
C THR A 234 -16.05 -1.94 -11.13
N GLY A 235 -14.89 -1.55 -10.61
CA GLY A 235 -14.72 -1.08 -9.23
C GLY A 235 -14.81 -2.21 -8.19
N ILE A 236 -14.91 -3.46 -8.61
CA ILE A 236 -14.93 -4.61 -7.71
C ILE A 236 -13.59 -4.72 -7.01
N VAL A 237 -13.62 -4.86 -5.68
CA VAL A 237 -12.42 -5.06 -4.85
C VAL A 237 -12.29 -6.55 -4.55
N TYR A 238 -11.13 -7.11 -4.82
CA TYR A 238 -10.76 -8.48 -4.42
C TYR A 238 -9.88 -8.41 -3.19
N GLU A 239 -10.12 -9.30 -2.21
CA GLU A 239 -9.49 -9.26 -0.90
C GLU A 239 -8.96 -10.64 -0.51
N THR A 240 -7.80 -10.66 0.12
CA THR A 240 -7.18 -11.89 0.63
C THR A 240 -7.11 -11.88 2.15
N GLU A 241 -7.13 -13.09 2.73
CA GLU A 241 -7.01 -13.32 4.16
C GLU A 241 -5.72 -14.10 4.46
N ASP A 242 -4.93 -13.69 5.46
CA ASP A 242 -3.76 -14.45 5.90
C ASP A 242 -4.09 -15.38 7.05
N ARG A 243 -4.53 -16.58 6.70
CA ARG A 243 -4.81 -17.70 7.61
C ARG A 243 -4.39 -19.02 6.99
N LYS A 244 -4.16 -20.06 7.82
CA LYS A 244 -3.91 -21.43 7.33
C LYS A 244 -5.04 -21.96 6.46
N THR A 245 -6.28 -21.68 6.85
CA THR A 245 -7.49 -21.85 6.04
C THR A 245 -8.03 -20.46 5.83
N ALA A 246 -7.81 -19.93 4.63
CA ALA A 246 -8.09 -18.55 4.27
C ALA A 246 -9.23 -18.44 3.27
N GLY A 247 -9.97 -17.34 3.34
CA GLY A 247 -10.94 -16.95 2.34
C GLY A 247 -10.29 -16.14 1.22
N PHE A 248 -10.88 -16.20 0.03
CA PHE A 248 -10.69 -15.24 -1.04
C PHE A 248 -12.01 -14.56 -1.30
N TYR A 249 -12.01 -13.23 -1.23
CA TYR A 249 -13.24 -12.46 -1.22
C TYR A 249 -13.30 -11.49 -2.40
N ARG A 250 -14.53 -11.04 -2.70
CA ARG A 250 -14.76 -9.85 -3.51
C ARG A 250 -15.81 -8.97 -2.83
N PHE A 251 -15.57 -7.69 -2.88
CA PHE A 251 -16.52 -6.67 -2.44
C PHE A 251 -17.13 -5.96 -3.66
N LEU A 252 -18.44 -5.96 -3.73
CA LEU A 252 -19.23 -5.29 -4.77
C LEU A 252 -19.71 -3.95 -4.20
N PRO A 253 -19.05 -2.82 -4.51
CA PRO A 253 -19.44 -1.54 -3.94
C PRO A 253 -20.80 -1.08 -4.48
N ASN A 254 -21.60 -0.43 -3.64
CA ASN A 254 -22.85 0.18 -4.06
C ASN A 254 -22.58 1.30 -5.08
N THR A 255 -21.51 2.05 -4.91
CA THR A 255 -21.04 3.11 -5.81
C THR A 255 -19.57 2.82 -6.17
N PRO A 256 -19.24 2.46 -7.42
CA PRO A 256 -17.86 2.31 -7.84
C PRO A 256 -17.03 3.56 -7.55
N GLY A 257 -15.87 3.39 -6.94
CA GLY A 257 -14.99 4.50 -6.55
C GLY A 257 -15.36 5.21 -5.25
N LYS A 258 -16.42 4.77 -4.55
CA LYS A 258 -16.84 5.35 -3.27
C LYS A 258 -17.20 4.24 -2.27
N LEU A 259 -16.17 3.62 -1.73
CA LEU A 259 -16.32 2.42 -0.89
C LEU A 259 -17.04 2.70 0.44
N SER A 260 -17.01 3.96 0.90
CA SER A 260 -17.75 4.42 2.09
C SER A 260 -19.28 4.34 1.96
N ASP A 261 -19.80 4.25 0.72
CA ASP A 261 -21.23 4.05 0.49
C ASP A 261 -21.69 2.60 0.77
N GLY A 262 -20.72 1.75 1.21
CA GLY A 262 -20.98 0.35 1.52
C GLY A 262 -21.08 -0.53 0.29
N GLY A 263 -21.48 -1.78 0.49
CA GLY A 263 -21.58 -2.77 -0.58
C GLY A 263 -21.83 -4.19 -0.07
N LYS A 264 -21.54 -5.16 -0.91
CA LYS A 264 -21.78 -6.58 -0.62
C LYS A 264 -20.49 -7.37 -0.70
N LEU A 265 -20.03 -7.91 0.43
CA LEU A 265 -18.92 -8.87 0.48
C LEU A 265 -19.40 -10.27 0.10
N GLN A 266 -18.58 -10.97 -0.68
CA GLN A 266 -18.81 -12.35 -1.10
C GLN A 266 -17.51 -13.14 -1.01
N MET A 267 -17.58 -14.34 -0.43
CA MET A 267 -16.45 -15.28 -0.40
C MET A 267 -16.54 -16.23 -1.60
N MET A 268 -15.41 -16.56 -2.21
CA MET A 268 -15.30 -17.62 -3.21
C MET A 268 -15.57 -18.97 -2.53
N LYS A 269 -16.38 -19.81 -3.15
CA LYS A 269 -16.68 -21.18 -2.71
C LYS A 269 -15.81 -22.17 -3.46
#